data_3382f288148105a460b9adf25c1fa183
#
_entry.id   3382f288148105a460b9adf25c1fa183
#
_cell.length_a   1.000
_cell.length_b   1.000
_cell.length_c   1.000
_cell.angle_alpha   90.00
_cell.angle_beta   90.00
_cell.angle_gamma   90.00
#
_symmetry.space_group_name_H-M   'P 1'
#
loop_
_entity.id
_entity.type
_entity.pdbx_description
1 polymer ?
#
loop_
_entity_poly.entity_id
_entity_poly.type
_entity_poly.pdbx_seq_one_letter_code
_entity_poly.pdbx_strand_id
1 'polypeptide(L)'
;MNYIKISKHDTSNGVGIRVVLWVSGCSLHCPGCHNQEAQDPDTGWEFTAESMAELIEALDKPYIAGLTVSGGHPLEPYNCDEVYQILNRVRSALPSKTIWLYTGYKWEEALRMHCGGTSPVDVISLCDVVVDGAYEADKRNIALAWRGSSNQRVINAQESLRQNRVILQCE
;
A
#
# COMPACT_ATOMS: atom_id res chain seq x y z
N MET A 1 7.29 -11.63 -6.63
CA MET A 1 6.99 -10.18 -6.84
C MET A 1 8.28 -9.38 -6.86
N ASN A 2 8.36 -8.37 -7.74
CA ASN A 2 9.48 -7.44 -7.71
C ASN A 2 9.13 -6.17 -6.93
N TYR A 3 10.16 -5.50 -6.43
CA TYR A 3 10.05 -4.22 -5.74
C TYR A 3 11.20 -3.28 -6.13
N ILE A 4 10.94 -1.98 -6.12
CA ILE A 4 11.92 -0.96 -6.49
C ILE A 4 12.91 -0.69 -5.34
N LYS A 5 12.36 -0.51 -4.12
CA LYS A 5 13.16 -0.19 -2.92
C LYS A 5 12.35 -0.35 -1.64
N ILE A 6 13.07 -0.39 -0.52
CA ILE A 6 12.54 -0.20 0.83
C ILE A 6 13.05 1.14 1.36
N SER A 7 12.15 2.12 1.52
CA SER A 7 12.49 3.42 2.13
C SER A 7 12.33 3.31 3.64
N LYS A 8 13.41 3.45 4.40
CA LYS A 8 13.43 3.19 5.85
C LYS A 8 12.91 4.34 6.71
N HIS A 9 12.86 5.56 6.17
CA HIS A 9 12.44 6.77 6.91
C HIS A 9 11.64 7.67 5.97
N ASP A 10 10.35 7.43 5.86
CA ASP A 10 9.43 8.22 5.05
C ASP A 10 8.42 8.94 5.95
N THR A 11 8.12 10.20 5.62
CA THR A 11 7.15 11.04 6.35
C THR A 11 6.00 11.51 5.49
N SER A 12 5.97 11.10 4.23
CA SER A 12 5.00 11.58 3.23
C SER A 12 3.89 10.58 2.94
N ASN A 13 4.11 9.30 3.26
CA ASN A 13 3.20 8.21 2.89
C ASN A 13 2.45 7.64 4.12
N GLY A 14 1.93 8.51 4.97
CA GLY A 14 1.12 8.16 6.14
C GLY A 14 1.59 8.86 7.42
N VAL A 15 0.90 8.58 8.52
CA VAL A 15 1.17 9.21 9.82
C VAL A 15 2.48 8.69 10.43
N GLY A 16 3.31 9.60 10.92
CA GLY A 16 4.58 9.32 11.60
C GLY A 16 5.72 8.98 10.62
N ILE A 17 6.84 8.51 11.17
CA ILE A 17 7.96 8.01 10.36
C ILE A 17 7.66 6.57 9.97
N ARG A 18 7.71 6.25 8.69
CA ARG A 18 7.29 4.95 8.16
C ARG A 18 8.38 4.27 7.35
N VAL A 19 8.32 2.97 7.30
CA VAL A 19 9.00 2.22 6.25
C VAL A 19 8.04 2.09 5.07
N VAL A 20 8.52 2.36 3.86
CA VAL A 20 7.71 2.21 2.64
C VAL A 20 8.32 1.13 1.76
N LEU A 21 7.53 0.11 1.46
CA LEU A 21 7.84 -0.89 0.44
C LEU A 21 7.24 -0.43 -0.90
N TRP A 22 8.10 -0.20 -1.89
CA TRP A 22 7.71 0.24 -3.23
C TRP A 22 7.70 -0.95 -4.17
N VAL A 23 6.51 -1.55 -4.40
CA VAL A 23 6.35 -2.70 -5.29
C VAL A 23 6.43 -2.31 -6.76
N SER A 24 6.72 -3.29 -7.64
CA SER A 24 6.73 -3.12 -9.10
C SER A 24 5.45 -3.67 -9.72
N GLY A 25 5.12 -3.15 -10.91
CA GLY A 25 3.95 -3.53 -11.68
C GLY A 25 2.70 -2.71 -11.37
N CYS A 26 2.14 -2.08 -12.41
CA CYS A 26 0.88 -1.34 -12.32
C CYS A 26 0.23 -1.26 -13.70
N SER A 27 -0.95 -1.84 -13.86
CA SER A 27 -1.70 -1.83 -15.12
C SER A 27 -2.48 -0.53 -15.38
N LEU A 28 -2.58 0.36 -14.40
CA LEU A 28 -3.42 1.56 -14.51
C LEU A 28 -2.82 2.68 -15.37
N HIS A 29 -1.49 2.75 -15.48
CA HIS A 29 -0.77 3.74 -16.30
C HIS A 29 -1.30 5.17 -16.19
N CYS A 30 -1.59 5.65 -14.97
CA CYS A 30 -2.17 6.97 -14.74
C CYS A 30 -1.31 8.07 -15.39
N PRO A 31 -1.90 9.00 -16.19
CA PRO A 31 -1.18 10.14 -16.75
C PRO A 31 -0.55 10.99 -15.64
N GLY A 32 0.75 11.28 -15.77
CA GLY A 32 1.49 12.07 -14.79
C GLY A 32 1.81 11.34 -13.47
N CYS A 33 1.70 10.01 -13.44
CA CYS A 33 2.15 9.19 -12.32
C CYS A 33 3.62 9.50 -11.97
N HIS A 34 3.92 9.73 -10.69
CA HIS A 34 5.29 10.04 -10.25
C HIS A 34 6.18 8.80 -10.12
N ASN A 35 5.59 7.59 -10.13
CA ASN A 35 6.29 6.31 -10.07
C ASN A 35 6.23 5.56 -11.41
N GLN A 36 6.53 6.23 -12.52
CA GLN A 36 6.47 5.60 -13.85
C GLN A 36 7.38 4.38 -13.98
N GLU A 37 8.56 4.40 -13.35
CA GLU A 37 9.49 3.28 -13.30
C GLU A 37 8.91 2.03 -12.64
N ALA A 38 7.97 2.19 -11.73
CA ALA A 38 7.32 1.09 -11.02
C ALA A 38 6.12 0.48 -11.78
N GLN A 39 5.82 0.94 -13.00
CA GLN A 39 4.71 0.40 -13.79
C GLN A 39 5.03 -0.96 -14.40
N ASP A 40 6.29 -1.19 -14.77
CA ASP A 40 6.76 -2.47 -15.31
C ASP A 40 6.96 -3.48 -14.17
N PRO A 41 6.28 -4.64 -14.18
CA PRO A 41 6.40 -5.66 -13.13
C PRO A 41 7.80 -6.29 -13.06
N ASP A 42 8.58 -6.24 -14.12
CA ASP A 42 9.92 -6.82 -14.18
C ASP A 42 11.01 -5.86 -13.67
N THR A 43 10.65 -4.61 -13.36
CA THR A 43 11.60 -3.61 -12.83
C THR A 43 11.92 -3.87 -11.35
N GLY A 44 13.15 -3.57 -10.97
CA GLY A 44 13.64 -3.65 -9.59
C GLY A 44 14.20 -5.02 -9.22
N TRP A 45 13.98 -5.46 -8.01
CA TRP A 45 14.58 -6.66 -7.42
C TRP A 45 13.51 -7.63 -6.97
N GLU A 46 13.77 -8.92 -7.09
CA GLU A 46 12.89 -9.96 -6.54
C GLU A 46 12.80 -9.82 -5.01
N PHE A 47 11.58 -9.89 -4.47
CA PHE A 47 11.37 -9.87 -3.02
C PHE A 47 11.68 -11.25 -2.44
N THR A 48 12.72 -11.33 -1.63
CA THR A 48 13.25 -12.59 -1.09
C THR A 48 13.12 -12.65 0.43
N ALA A 49 13.57 -13.76 1.03
CA ALA A 49 13.63 -13.91 2.48
C ALA A 49 14.56 -12.85 3.14
N GLU A 50 15.64 -12.47 2.45
CA GLU A 50 16.55 -11.41 2.87
C GLU A 50 15.88 -10.05 2.84
N SER A 51 15.08 -9.77 1.79
CA SER A 51 14.27 -8.54 1.70
C SER A 51 13.23 -8.47 2.83
N MET A 52 12.62 -9.59 3.18
CA MET A 52 11.71 -9.68 4.33
C MET A 52 12.44 -9.41 5.65
N ALA A 53 13.64 -9.97 5.84
CA ALA A 53 14.43 -9.73 7.04
C ALA A 53 14.82 -8.24 7.16
N GLU A 54 15.26 -7.62 6.06
CA GLU A 54 15.54 -6.19 6.00
C GLU A 54 14.31 -5.34 6.34
N LEU A 55 13.14 -5.69 5.80
CA LEU A 55 11.89 -5.00 6.07
C LEU A 55 11.52 -5.05 7.55
N ILE A 56 11.57 -6.22 8.17
CA ILE A 56 11.27 -6.41 9.60
C ILE A 56 12.28 -5.66 10.47
N GLU A 57 13.59 -5.74 10.16
CA GLU A 57 14.61 -5.00 10.90
C GLU A 57 14.38 -3.48 10.83
N ALA A 58 14.01 -2.96 9.66
CA ALA A 58 13.70 -1.54 9.47
C ALA A 58 12.46 -1.11 10.27
N LEU A 59 11.44 -1.95 10.31
CA LEU A 59 10.19 -1.70 11.05
C LEU A 59 10.35 -1.79 12.56
N ASP A 60 11.27 -2.67 13.04
CA ASP A 60 11.48 -2.91 14.48
C ASP A 60 12.35 -1.81 15.12
N LYS A 61 11.94 -0.58 14.96
CA LYS A 61 12.53 0.59 15.63
C LYS A 61 11.43 1.32 16.38
N PRO A 62 11.67 1.80 17.61
CA PRO A 62 10.60 2.39 18.45
C PRO A 62 9.98 3.66 17.83
N TYR A 63 10.74 4.39 17.02
CA TYR A 63 10.28 5.62 16.37
C TYR A 63 9.56 5.38 15.02
N ILE A 64 9.57 4.17 14.49
CA ILE A 64 8.84 3.82 13.27
C ILE A 64 7.37 3.53 13.58
N ALA A 65 6.46 4.28 12.98
CA ALA A 65 5.02 4.14 13.17
C ALA A 65 4.44 2.88 12.48
N GLY A 66 5.03 2.47 11.36
CA GLY A 66 4.55 1.28 10.66
C GLY A 66 5.03 1.14 9.23
N LEU A 67 4.41 0.21 8.51
CA LEU A 67 4.64 -0.08 7.10
C LEU A 67 3.65 0.68 6.21
N THR A 68 4.14 1.18 5.09
CA THR A 68 3.30 1.56 3.94
C THR A 68 3.70 0.72 2.74
N VAL A 69 2.72 0.17 2.03
CA VAL A 69 2.94 -0.51 0.75
C VAL A 69 2.37 0.36 -0.37
N SER A 70 3.23 0.71 -1.32
CA SER A 70 2.96 1.61 -2.44
C SER A 70 3.85 1.25 -3.63
N GLY A 71 4.07 2.16 -4.56
CA GLY A 71 5.00 1.99 -5.70
C GLY A 71 4.26 1.85 -7.01
N GLY A 72 4.27 0.67 -7.61
CA GLY A 72 3.37 0.25 -8.67
C GLY A 72 1.97 0.07 -8.11
N HIS A 73 1.45 -1.15 -8.14
CA HIS A 73 0.12 -1.41 -7.60
C HIS A 73 0.10 -2.70 -6.76
N PRO A 74 0.04 -2.59 -5.41
CA PRO A 74 0.09 -3.75 -4.52
C PRO A 74 -1.04 -4.77 -4.72
N LEU A 75 -2.20 -4.34 -5.21
CA LEU A 75 -3.38 -5.20 -5.44
C LEU A 75 -3.48 -5.73 -6.88
N GLU A 76 -2.41 -5.60 -7.70
CA GLU A 76 -2.36 -6.35 -8.96
C GLU A 76 -2.42 -7.86 -8.69
N PRO A 77 -3.12 -8.65 -9.55
CA PRO A 77 -3.27 -10.08 -9.32
C PRO A 77 -1.96 -10.83 -9.09
N TYR A 78 -0.89 -10.43 -9.76
CA TYR A 78 0.45 -11.02 -9.62
C TYR A 78 1.22 -10.54 -8.37
N ASN A 79 0.76 -9.51 -7.68
CA ASN A 79 1.35 -8.99 -6.44
C ASN A 79 0.58 -9.42 -5.18
N CYS A 80 -0.73 -9.63 -5.29
CA CYS A 80 -1.64 -9.86 -4.17
C CYS A 80 -1.16 -10.95 -3.20
N ASP A 81 -0.77 -12.12 -3.71
CA ASP A 81 -0.38 -13.25 -2.87
C ASP A 81 0.85 -12.90 -2.01
N GLU A 82 1.87 -12.29 -2.62
CA GLU A 82 3.09 -11.97 -1.90
C GLU A 82 2.92 -10.78 -0.97
N VAL A 83 2.17 -9.76 -1.38
CA VAL A 83 1.81 -8.64 -0.50
C VAL A 83 1.05 -9.16 0.73
N TYR A 84 0.09 -10.07 0.56
CA TYR A 84 -0.60 -10.70 1.68
C TYR A 84 0.37 -11.41 2.64
N GLN A 85 1.31 -12.21 2.12
CA GLN A 85 2.30 -12.91 2.95
C GLN A 85 3.19 -11.93 3.72
N ILE A 86 3.62 -10.84 3.06
CA ILE A 86 4.41 -9.76 3.69
C ILE A 86 3.62 -9.13 4.84
N LEU A 87 2.39 -8.71 4.59
CA LEU A 87 1.57 -8.05 5.61
C LEU A 87 1.25 -8.98 6.78
N ASN A 88 0.93 -10.24 6.50
CA ASN A 88 0.67 -11.25 7.53
C ASN A 88 1.91 -11.49 8.40
N ARG A 89 3.10 -11.55 7.78
CA ARG A 89 4.36 -11.67 8.53
C ARG A 89 4.63 -10.45 9.40
N VAL A 90 4.39 -9.22 8.89
CA VAL A 90 4.54 -7.99 9.66
C VAL A 90 3.56 -7.95 10.83
N ARG A 91 2.29 -8.30 10.63
CA ARG A 91 1.29 -8.39 11.71
C ARG A 91 1.69 -9.37 12.81
N SER A 92 2.23 -10.53 12.41
CA SER A 92 2.67 -11.57 13.35
C SER A 92 3.90 -11.16 14.14
N ALA A 93 4.88 -10.52 13.49
CA ALA A 93 6.15 -10.15 14.13
C ALA A 93 6.05 -8.84 14.93
N LEU A 94 5.29 -7.87 14.44
CA LEU A 94 5.24 -6.50 14.94
C LEU A 94 3.78 -5.99 15.03
N PRO A 95 2.93 -6.57 15.89
CA PRO A 95 1.49 -6.31 15.91
C PRO A 95 1.13 -4.86 16.28
N SER A 96 2.03 -4.11 16.89
CA SER A 96 1.83 -2.70 17.24
C SER A 96 2.07 -1.72 16.08
N LYS A 97 2.67 -2.18 14.97
CA LYS A 97 2.95 -1.34 13.81
C LYS A 97 1.73 -1.20 12.93
N THR A 98 1.39 0.02 12.55
CA THR A 98 0.28 0.27 11.62
C THR A 98 0.66 -0.07 10.19
N ILE A 99 -0.30 -0.56 9.41
CA ILE A 99 -0.13 -0.90 7.99
C ILE A 99 -1.00 0.02 7.14
N TRP A 100 -0.37 0.72 6.20
CA TRP A 100 -1.00 1.53 5.18
C TRP A 100 -0.79 0.91 3.80
N LEU A 101 -1.82 0.99 2.96
CA LEU A 101 -1.78 0.47 1.59
C LEU A 101 -2.29 1.53 0.62
N TYR A 102 -1.55 1.76 -0.45
CA TYR A 102 -2.01 2.57 -1.57
C TYR A 102 -2.52 1.67 -2.69
N THR A 103 -3.69 1.98 -3.24
CA THR A 103 -4.25 1.30 -4.39
C THR A 103 -4.87 2.28 -5.37
N GLY A 104 -4.73 2.01 -6.65
CA GLY A 104 -5.42 2.77 -7.68
C GLY A 104 -6.86 2.33 -7.91
N TYR A 105 -7.27 1.16 -7.38
CA TYR A 105 -8.67 0.74 -7.39
C TYR A 105 -9.46 1.53 -6.36
N LYS A 106 -10.74 1.75 -6.64
CA LYS A 106 -11.66 2.22 -5.61
C LYS A 106 -11.94 1.11 -4.61
N TRP A 107 -12.21 1.48 -3.36
CA TRP A 107 -12.52 0.56 -2.27
C TRP A 107 -13.58 -0.48 -2.67
N GLU A 108 -14.69 0.00 -3.27
CA GLU A 108 -15.81 -0.84 -3.65
C GLU A 108 -15.48 -1.81 -4.80
N GLU A 109 -14.53 -1.45 -5.66
CA GLU A 109 -14.01 -2.29 -6.72
C GLU A 109 -13.09 -3.37 -6.13
N ALA A 110 -12.13 -2.96 -5.31
CA ALA A 110 -11.17 -3.87 -4.68
C ALA A 110 -11.87 -4.97 -3.86
N LEU A 111 -12.94 -4.64 -3.14
CA LEU A 111 -13.70 -5.64 -2.36
C LEU A 111 -14.46 -6.67 -3.21
N ARG A 112 -14.68 -6.40 -4.51
CA ARG A 112 -15.39 -7.33 -5.43
C ARG A 112 -14.45 -8.13 -6.30
N MET A 113 -13.18 -7.80 -6.32
CA MET A 113 -12.20 -8.48 -7.17
C MET A 113 -11.86 -9.86 -6.63
N HIS A 114 -11.70 -10.81 -7.56
CA HIS A 114 -11.26 -12.17 -7.28
C HIS A 114 -10.03 -12.48 -8.15
N CYS A 115 -8.93 -12.85 -7.55
CA CYS A 115 -7.65 -13.03 -8.24
C CYS A 115 -7.19 -14.50 -8.28
N GLY A 116 -8.10 -15.46 -8.15
CA GLY A 116 -7.78 -16.90 -8.27
C GLY A 116 -6.95 -17.50 -7.12
N GLY A 117 -6.40 -16.67 -6.26
CA GLY A 117 -5.66 -16.99 -5.03
C GLY A 117 -6.11 -16.03 -3.94
N THR A 118 -5.16 -15.31 -3.32
CA THR A 118 -5.46 -14.23 -2.38
C THR A 118 -6.20 -13.11 -3.07
N SER A 119 -7.32 -12.69 -2.53
CA SER A 119 -8.11 -11.58 -3.07
C SER A 119 -7.64 -10.24 -2.48
N PRO A 120 -7.93 -9.09 -3.15
CA PRO A 120 -7.66 -7.78 -2.59
C PRO A 120 -8.28 -7.56 -1.20
N VAL A 121 -9.44 -8.13 -0.92
CA VAL A 121 -10.07 -8.00 0.41
C VAL A 121 -9.26 -8.70 1.50
N ASP A 122 -8.57 -9.80 1.20
CA ASP A 122 -7.70 -10.48 2.17
C ASP A 122 -6.51 -9.57 2.54
N VAL A 123 -5.89 -8.92 1.54
CA VAL A 123 -4.81 -7.94 1.76
C VAL A 123 -5.32 -6.74 2.58
N ILE A 124 -6.46 -6.16 2.18
CA ILE A 124 -7.09 -5.01 2.84
C ILE A 124 -7.44 -5.34 4.30
N SER A 125 -7.83 -6.57 4.60
CA SER A 125 -8.18 -7.00 5.96
C SER A 125 -7.02 -6.89 6.94
N LEU A 126 -5.79 -6.93 6.45
CA LEU A 126 -4.57 -6.75 7.23
C LEU A 126 -4.14 -5.28 7.36
N CYS A 127 -4.80 -4.33 6.68
CA CYS A 127 -4.44 -2.92 6.69
C CYS A 127 -5.22 -2.14 7.75
N ASP A 128 -4.60 -1.10 8.32
CA ASP A 128 -5.29 -0.10 9.17
C ASP A 128 -5.88 1.00 8.31
N VAL A 129 -5.13 1.43 7.28
CA VAL A 129 -5.53 2.51 6.37
C VAL A 129 -5.29 2.11 4.93
N VAL A 130 -6.24 2.43 4.06
CA VAL A 130 -6.13 2.30 2.61
C VAL A 130 -6.31 3.67 1.96
N VAL A 131 -5.36 4.05 1.12
CA VAL A 131 -5.50 5.21 0.22
C VAL A 131 -5.94 4.67 -1.13
N ASP A 132 -7.18 4.96 -1.51
CA ASP A 132 -7.84 4.39 -2.68
C ASP A 132 -8.00 5.39 -3.83
N GLY A 133 -8.19 4.85 -5.02
CA GLY A 133 -8.45 5.62 -6.25
C GLY A 133 -7.20 5.96 -7.06
N ALA A 134 -7.35 5.87 -8.38
CA ALA A 134 -6.30 6.20 -9.32
C ALA A 134 -5.89 7.68 -9.22
N TYR A 135 -4.60 7.97 -9.44
CA TYR A 135 -4.14 9.35 -9.51
C TYR A 135 -4.73 10.05 -10.74
N GLU A 136 -5.31 11.23 -10.53
CA GLU A 136 -5.85 12.11 -11.58
C GLU A 136 -5.07 13.44 -11.59
N ALA A 137 -4.32 13.68 -12.67
CA ALA A 137 -3.41 14.83 -12.77
C ALA A 137 -4.14 16.20 -12.74
N ASP A 138 -5.34 16.28 -13.27
CA ASP A 138 -6.20 17.46 -13.26
C ASP A 138 -6.77 17.78 -11.86
N LYS A 139 -6.76 16.80 -10.97
CA LYS A 139 -7.16 16.93 -9.56
C LYS A 139 -5.99 16.96 -8.58
N ARG A 140 -4.75 17.12 -9.11
CA ARG A 140 -3.55 17.19 -8.29
C ARG A 140 -3.65 18.35 -7.29
N ASN A 141 -3.34 18.04 -6.02
CA ASN A 141 -3.29 19.04 -4.97
C ASN A 141 -2.25 18.67 -3.91
N ILE A 142 -1.19 19.46 -3.82
CA ILE A 142 -0.05 19.24 -2.90
C ILE A 142 -0.37 19.55 -1.42
N ALA A 143 -1.50 20.20 -1.15
CA ALA A 143 -1.93 20.47 0.22
C ALA A 143 -2.69 19.30 0.86
N LEU A 144 -3.00 18.24 0.09
CA LEU A 144 -3.68 17.08 0.60
C LEU A 144 -2.72 16.19 1.40
N ALA A 145 -3.11 15.81 2.60
CA ALA A 145 -2.35 14.86 3.38
C ALA A 145 -2.41 13.46 2.72
N TRP A 146 -1.23 12.83 2.56
CA TRP A 146 -1.01 11.44 2.15
C TRP A 146 -1.65 10.99 0.83
N ARG A 147 -2.09 11.91 -0.04
CA ARG A 147 -2.68 11.60 -1.35
C ARG A 147 -2.29 12.64 -2.39
N GLY A 148 -2.21 12.22 -3.65
CA GLY A 148 -1.73 13.07 -4.74
C GLY A 148 -2.82 13.89 -5.43
N SER A 149 -4.08 13.43 -5.39
CA SER A 149 -5.21 14.04 -6.09
C SER A 149 -6.50 13.99 -5.25
N SER A 150 -7.39 14.94 -5.43
CA SER A 150 -8.56 15.15 -4.56
C SER A 150 -9.66 14.07 -4.70
N ASN A 151 -9.61 13.26 -5.76
CA ASN A 151 -10.50 12.11 -5.93
C ASN A 151 -10.11 10.91 -5.06
N GLN A 152 -8.86 10.86 -4.57
CA GLN A 152 -8.39 9.78 -3.70
C GLN A 152 -8.95 9.95 -2.29
N ARG A 153 -9.17 8.83 -1.59
CA ARG A 153 -9.70 8.81 -0.23
C ARG A 153 -8.70 8.12 0.71
N VAL A 154 -8.59 8.65 1.92
CA VAL A 154 -7.84 8.00 3.02
C VAL A 154 -8.89 7.30 3.89
N ILE A 155 -8.89 5.99 3.89
CA ILE A 155 -9.96 5.15 4.43
C ILE A 155 -9.46 4.39 5.65
N ASN A 156 -10.19 4.46 6.77
CA ASN A 156 -10.00 3.56 7.89
C ASN A 156 -10.49 2.16 7.50
N ALA A 157 -9.56 1.27 7.21
CA ALA A 157 -9.86 -0.02 6.62
C ALA A 157 -10.67 -0.91 7.58
N GLN A 158 -10.24 -1.02 8.83
CA GLN A 158 -10.87 -1.90 9.81
C GLN A 158 -12.31 -1.45 10.12
N GLU A 159 -12.50 -0.15 10.32
CA GLU A 159 -13.83 0.38 10.61
C GLU A 159 -14.75 0.29 9.40
N SER A 160 -14.21 0.49 8.18
CA SER A 160 -14.98 0.37 6.95
C SER A 160 -15.45 -1.07 6.69
N LEU A 161 -14.57 -2.06 6.91
CA LEU A 161 -14.95 -3.48 6.83
C LEU A 161 -16.02 -3.84 7.86
N ARG A 162 -15.83 -3.41 9.12
CA ARG A 162 -16.77 -3.68 10.22
C ARG A 162 -18.16 -3.10 9.96
N GLN A 163 -18.24 -1.88 9.41
CA GLN A 163 -19.51 -1.21 9.13
C GLN A 163 -20.07 -1.48 7.74
N ASN A 164 -19.34 -2.21 6.89
CA ASN A 164 -19.69 -2.45 5.47
C ASN A 164 -19.99 -1.14 4.70
N ARG A 165 -19.23 -0.08 4.99
CA ARG A 165 -19.29 1.22 4.30
C ARG A 165 -17.98 1.96 4.47
N VAL A 166 -17.64 2.85 3.55
CA VAL A 166 -16.43 3.67 3.66
C VAL A 166 -16.50 4.60 4.86
N ILE A 167 -15.52 4.49 5.73
CA ILE A 167 -15.25 5.40 6.85
C ILE A 167 -13.90 6.07 6.57
N LEU A 168 -13.91 7.39 6.41
CA LEU A 168 -12.67 8.12 6.19
C LEU A 168 -11.82 8.16 7.46
N GLN A 169 -10.51 8.08 7.27
CA GLN A 169 -9.55 8.32 8.34
C GLN A 169 -9.57 9.80 8.68
N CYS A 170 -9.68 10.15 9.95
CA CYS A 170 -9.53 11.54 10.38
C CYS A 170 -8.09 12.00 10.13
N GLU A 171 -7.95 13.17 9.54
CA GLU A 171 -6.68 13.86 9.30
C GLU A 171 -6.17 14.52 10.58
#